data_349dddcd02cfddde36846acab1dc3c57
#
_entry.id   349dddcd02cfddde36846acab1dc3c57
#
_cell.length_a   1.000
_cell.length_b   1.000
_cell.length_c   1.000
_cell.angle_alpha   90.00
_cell.angle_beta   90.00
_cell.angle_gamma   90.00
#
_symmetry.space_group_name_H-M   'P 1'
#
loop_
_entity.id
_entity.type
_entity.pdbx_description
1 polymer ?
#
loop_
_entity_poly.entity_id
_entity_poly.type
_entity_poly.pdbx_seq_one_letter_code
_entity_poly.pdbx_strand_id
1 'polypeptide(L)'
;MKEAHRKLLDLATRKGVLISFDPNLRFSLWDDEEALRNAVLEFLPYADILKLSDEELEFITGRTDIEAALPQLLQGRCRYIIYTQGKEGASLYRKGECITSKGHRVDVVDTTGAGDSFIGAFLYCLLKEGNGDLEEISCGQLQNHLDFANLYAAHTTTIAGALAAMADQQELEAFRHSLELDDDFDDDD
;
A
#
# COMPACT_ATOMS: atom_id res chain seq x y z
N MET A 1 16.08 15.96 11.00
CA MET A 1 15.55 14.82 10.20
C MET A 1 15.27 15.20 8.73
N LYS A 2 14.46 16.21 8.39
CA LYS A 2 14.12 16.56 6.98
C LYS A 2 15.33 16.68 6.04
N GLU A 3 16.43 17.31 6.45
CA GLU A 3 17.63 17.45 5.61
C GLU A 3 18.29 16.10 5.28
N ALA A 4 18.31 15.16 6.21
CA ALA A 4 18.83 13.82 5.97
C ALA A 4 17.98 13.05 4.95
N HIS A 5 16.64 13.15 5.05
CA HIS A 5 15.73 12.57 4.07
C HIS A 5 15.94 13.15 2.67
N ARG A 6 16.04 14.49 2.55
CA ARG A 6 16.33 15.14 1.25
C ARG A 6 17.61 14.60 0.62
N LYS A 7 18.72 14.55 1.38
CA LYS A 7 20.00 14.02 0.89
C LYS A 7 19.88 12.56 0.46
N LEU A 8 19.13 11.74 1.22
CA LEU A 8 18.92 10.33 0.88
C LEU A 8 18.10 10.19 -0.41
N LEU A 9 17.00 10.92 -0.55
CA LEU A 9 16.14 10.90 -1.73
C LEU A 9 16.87 11.41 -2.98
N ASP A 10 17.66 12.47 -2.86
CA ASP A 10 18.51 12.95 -3.95
C ASP A 10 19.54 11.90 -4.39
N LEU A 11 20.13 11.19 -3.43
CA LEU A 11 21.07 10.12 -3.73
C LEU A 11 20.38 8.93 -4.40
N ALA A 12 19.24 8.49 -3.86
CA ALA A 12 18.45 7.40 -4.39
C ALA A 12 17.97 7.70 -5.82
N THR A 13 17.49 8.91 -6.06
CA THR A 13 17.08 9.38 -7.39
C THR A 13 18.24 9.34 -8.38
N ARG A 14 19.41 9.87 -8.02
CA ARG A 14 20.60 9.86 -8.89
C ARG A 14 21.11 8.45 -9.19
N LYS A 15 20.88 7.50 -8.30
CA LYS A 15 21.27 6.10 -8.45
C LYS A 15 20.20 5.23 -9.13
N GLY A 16 19.06 5.79 -9.50
CA GLY A 16 17.95 5.03 -10.08
C GLY A 16 17.32 4.02 -9.11
N VAL A 17 17.41 4.27 -7.80
CA VAL A 17 16.80 3.41 -6.79
C VAL A 17 15.29 3.66 -6.79
N LEU A 18 14.50 2.59 -6.71
CA LEU A 18 13.06 2.65 -6.55
C LEU A 18 12.70 3.21 -5.18
N ILE A 19 11.81 4.19 -5.14
CA ILE A 19 11.35 4.85 -3.92
C ILE A 19 9.88 4.54 -3.72
N SER A 20 9.57 3.77 -2.68
CA SER A 20 8.21 3.58 -2.19
C SER A 20 7.94 4.55 -1.05
N PHE A 21 6.82 5.26 -1.11
CA PHE A 21 6.40 6.23 -0.12
C PHE A 21 5.02 5.88 0.43
N ASP A 22 4.96 5.63 1.72
CA ASP A 22 3.74 5.51 2.53
C ASP A 22 3.78 6.65 3.55
N PRO A 23 2.95 7.70 3.45
CA PRO A 23 2.94 8.84 4.37
C PRO A 23 2.71 8.44 5.80
N ASN A 24 1.87 7.43 6.04
CA ASN A 24 1.59 6.84 7.34
C ASN A 24 1.36 7.92 8.40
N LEU A 25 0.33 8.74 8.20
CA LEU A 25 0.06 9.95 8.96
C LEU A 25 -0.06 9.65 10.46
N ARG A 26 0.63 10.43 11.26
CA ARG A 26 0.60 10.38 12.73
C ARG A 26 0.34 11.79 13.26
N PHE A 27 -0.91 12.23 13.24
CA PHE A 27 -1.32 13.57 13.69
C PHE A 27 -0.80 13.91 15.08
N SER A 28 -0.79 12.95 15.99
CA SER A 28 -0.32 13.12 17.36
C SER A 28 1.17 13.48 17.51
N LEU A 29 1.96 13.34 16.46
CA LEU A 29 3.39 13.68 16.43
C LEU A 29 3.68 15.07 15.84
N TRP A 30 2.62 15.80 15.47
CA TRP A 30 2.73 17.11 14.83
C TRP A 30 1.91 18.13 15.60
N ASP A 31 2.48 19.32 15.80
CA ASP A 31 1.82 20.43 16.45
C ASP A 31 0.84 21.17 15.51
N ASP A 32 1.00 20.97 14.19
CA ASP A 32 0.26 21.65 13.16
C ASP A 32 0.03 20.71 11.95
N GLU A 33 -1.23 20.53 11.58
CA GLU A 33 -1.65 19.68 10.46
C GLU A 33 -1.20 20.24 9.10
N GLU A 34 -1.14 21.56 8.95
CA GLU A 34 -0.64 22.18 7.73
C GLU A 34 0.85 21.90 7.52
N ALA A 35 1.64 21.93 8.62
CA ALA A 35 3.05 21.57 8.59
C ALA A 35 3.26 20.08 8.23
N LEU A 36 2.39 19.18 8.72
CA LEU A 36 2.38 17.76 8.34
C LEU A 36 2.07 17.62 6.85
N ARG A 37 0.98 18.22 6.38
CA ARG A 37 0.57 18.17 4.98
C ARG A 37 1.66 18.69 4.05
N ASN A 38 2.26 19.84 4.37
CA ASN A 38 3.34 20.42 3.59
C ASN A 38 4.58 19.52 3.58
N ALA A 39 4.87 18.80 4.67
CA ALA A 39 5.96 17.85 4.72
C ALA A 39 5.69 16.65 3.80
N VAL A 40 4.47 16.10 3.76
CA VAL A 40 4.10 15.02 2.84
C VAL A 40 4.21 15.49 1.39
N LEU A 41 3.62 16.64 1.06
CA LEU A 41 3.65 17.21 -0.29
C LEU A 41 5.06 17.49 -0.79
N GLU A 42 5.99 17.84 0.11
CA GLU A 42 7.41 18.03 -0.24
C GLU A 42 8.08 16.75 -0.73
N PHE A 43 7.75 15.59 -0.13
CA PHE A 43 8.39 14.31 -0.43
C PHE A 43 7.67 13.49 -1.50
N LEU A 44 6.41 13.77 -1.74
CA LEU A 44 5.57 13.05 -2.71
C LEU A 44 6.19 12.96 -4.12
N PRO A 45 6.80 14.02 -4.70
CA PRO A 45 7.38 13.96 -6.04
C PRO A 45 8.58 13.01 -6.20
N TYR A 46 9.17 12.54 -5.11
CA TYR A 46 10.28 11.58 -5.15
C TYR A 46 9.81 10.13 -5.25
N ALA A 47 8.55 9.85 -4.94
CA ALA A 47 8.01 8.50 -4.94
C ALA A 47 7.87 7.94 -6.35
N ASP A 48 8.29 6.71 -6.57
CA ASP A 48 7.92 5.91 -7.74
C ASP A 48 6.63 5.12 -7.48
N ILE A 49 6.45 4.68 -6.23
CA ILE A 49 5.25 4.02 -5.72
C ILE A 49 4.74 4.83 -4.52
N LEU A 50 3.50 5.27 -4.60
CA LEU A 50 2.81 5.97 -3.53
C LEU A 50 1.69 5.08 -3.01
N LYS A 51 1.70 4.74 -1.72
CA LYS A 51 0.56 4.07 -1.07
C LYS A 51 -0.19 5.08 -0.21
N LEU A 52 -1.50 5.08 -0.33
CA LEU A 52 -2.40 5.96 0.43
C LEU A 52 -3.61 5.16 0.94
N SER A 53 -4.07 5.48 2.16
CA SER A 53 -5.41 5.14 2.61
C SER A 53 -6.43 6.19 2.18
N ASP A 54 -7.72 5.92 2.39
CA ASP A 54 -8.81 6.87 2.19
C ASP A 54 -8.66 8.15 3.03
N GLU A 55 -8.32 8.02 4.31
CA GLU A 55 -8.04 9.15 5.20
C GLU A 55 -6.85 9.99 4.74
N GLU A 56 -5.78 9.34 4.28
CA GLU A 56 -4.58 10.00 3.77
C GLU A 56 -4.85 10.71 2.45
N LEU A 57 -5.66 10.12 1.57
CA LEU A 57 -6.08 10.75 0.32
C LEU A 57 -6.80 12.07 0.60
N GLU A 58 -7.81 12.04 1.46
CA GLU A 58 -8.59 13.23 1.82
C GLU A 58 -7.69 14.29 2.45
N PHE A 59 -6.87 13.92 3.42
CA PHE A 59 -5.98 14.85 4.09
C PHE A 59 -4.98 15.52 3.14
N ILE A 60 -4.34 14.76 2.26
CA ILE A 60 -3.29 15.28 1.37
C ILE A 60 -3.87 16.10 0.23
N THR A 61 -4.97 15.65 -0.38
CA THR A 61 -5.51 16.23 -1.62
C THR A 61 -6.73 17.11 -1.42
N GLY A 62 -7.43 16.99 -0.29
CA GLY A 62 -8.74 17.58 -0.04
C GLY A 62 -9.86 16.92 -0.84
N ARG A 63 -9.64 15.73 -1.37
CA ARG A 63 -10.59 14.96 -2.17
C ARG A 63 -10.82 13.59 -1.57
N THR A 64 -12.05 13.11 -1.64
CA THR A 64 -12.44 11.74 -1.25
C THR A 64 -12.49 10.79 -2.45
N ASP A 65 -12.55 11.33 -3.66
CA ASP A 65 -12.53 10.59 -4.91
C ASP A 65 -11.10 10.47 -5.42
N ILE A 66 -10.59 9.24 -5.47
CA ILE A 66 -9.23 8.93 -5.92
C ILE A 66 -9.03 9.30 -7.39
N GLU A 67 -10.02 9.05 -8.27
CA GLU A 67 -9.88 9.34 -9.70
C GLU A 67 -9.73 10.85 -9.94
N ALA A 68 -10.47 11.67 -9.20
CA ALA A 68 -10.32 13.11 -9.25
C ALA A 68 -8.97 13.61 -8.68
N ALA A 69 -8.30 12.81 -7.84
CA ALA A 69 -7.00 13.13 -7.25
C ALA A 69 -5.80 12.65 -8.10
N LEU A 70 -5.98 11.66 -8.98
CA LEU A 70 -4.90 11.08 -9.79
C LEU A 70 -4.04 12.13 -10.51
N PRO A 71 -4.60 13.19 -11.16
CA PRO A 71 -3.78 14.19 -11.85
C PRO A 71 -2.84 14.96 -10.92
N GLN A 72 -3.18 15.07 -9.63
CA GLN A 72 -2.33 15.69 -8.61
C GLN A 72 -1.27 14.72 -8.08
N LEU A 73 -1.61 13.44 -7.97
CA LEU A 73 -0.78 12.42 -7.35
C LEU A 73 0.21 11.79 -8.34
N LEU A 74 -0.20 11.55 -9.60
CA LEU A 74 0.65 11.01 -10.67
C LEU A 74 1.57 12.09 -11.26
N GLN A 75 2.32 12.76 -10.40
CA GLN A 75 3.30 13.78 -10.79
C GLN A 75 4.72 13.33 -10.47
N GLY A 76 5.69 14.03 -11.08
CA GLY A 76 7.10 13.74 -10.84
C GLY A 76 7.49 12.34 -11.32
N ARG A 77 7.94 11.52 -10.40
CA ARG A 77 8.37 10.13 -10.66
C ARG A 77 7.28 9.10 -10.45
N CYS A 78 6.12 9.48 -9.88
CA CYS A 78 5.10 8.54 -9.45
C CYS A 78 4.53 7.76 -10.64
N ARG A 79 4.68 6.44 -10.60
CA ARG A 79 4.20 5.50 -11.60
C ARG A 79 3.05 4.66 -11.08
N TYR A 80 3.07 4.32 -9.80
CA TYR A 80 2.03 3.55 -9.14
C TYR A 80 1.45 4.32 -7.97
N ILE A 81 0.13 4.39 -7.93
CA ILE A 81 -0.61 4.79 -6.74
C ILE A 81 -1.35 3.55 -6.26
N ILE A 82 -1.07 3.12 -5.05
CA ILE A 82 -1.81 2.07 -4.37
C ILE A 82 -2.75 2.73 -3.37
N TYR A 83 -4.03 2.55 -3.58
CA TYR A 83 -5.10 3.09 -2.75
C TYR A 83 -5.72 1.96 -1.94
N THR A 84 -5.59 2.01 -0.62
CA THR A 84 -6.08 0.98 0.30
C THR A 84 -7.35 1.46 1.00
N GLN A 85 -8.37 0.59 1.06
CA GLN A 85 -9.71 0.89 1.58
C GLN A 85 -10.14 -0.11 2.67
N GLY A 86 -9.19 -0.52 3.50
CA GLY A 86 -9.42 -1.47 4.60
C GLY A 86 -10.06 -2.77 4.11
N LYS A 87 -11.22 -3.12 4.64
CA LYS A 87 -11.94 -4.35 4.30
C LYS A 87 -12.41 -4.43 2.84
N GLU A 88 -12.53 -3.31 2.16
CA GLU A 88 -12.93 -3.28 0.74
C GLU A 88 -11.77 -3.68 -0.18
N GLY A 89 -10.53 -3.70 0.33
CA GLY A 89 -9.33 -4.11 -0.41
C GLY A 89 -8.47 -2.95 -0.89
N ALA A 90 -7.91 -3.08 -2.09
CA ALA A 90 -7.00 -2.08 -2.64
C ALA A 90 -7.12 -1.95 -4.16
N SER A 91 -6.79 -0.77 -4.67
CA SER A 91 -6.70 -0.48 -6.09
C SER A 91 -5.31 0.08 -6.43
N LEU A 92 -4.75 -0.34 -7.55
CA LEU A 92 -3.51 0.21 -8.10
C LEU A 92 -3.82 0.98 -9.37
N TYR A 93 -3.38 2.23 -9.41
CA TYR A 93 -3.53 3.12 -10.56
C TYR A 93 -2.17 3.38 -11.20
N ARG A 94 -2.11 3.20 -12.53
CA ARG A 94 -0.98 3.58 -13.38
C ARG A 94 -1.47 4.03 -14.76
N LYS A 95 -0.92 5.09 -15.34
CA LYS A 95 -1.14 5.54 -16.76
C LYS A 95 -2.46 5.13 -17.42
N GLY A 96 -3.60 5.44 -16.80
CA GLY A 96 -4.92 5.15 -17.36
C GLY A 96 -5.42 3.71 -17.17
N GLU A 97 -4.71 2.91 -16.39
CA GLU A 97 -5.11 1.57 -15.96
C GLU A 97 -5.43 1.58 -14.45
N CYS A 98 -6.44 0.80 -14.09
CA CYS A 98 -6.81 0.52 -12.70
C CYS A 98 -6.89 -0.99 -12.51
N ILE A 99 -6.21 -1.50 -11.50
CA ILE A 99 -6.22 -2.92 -11.09
C ILE A 99 -6.74 -2.97 -9.68
N THR A 100 -7.78 -3.77 -9.44
CA THR A 100 -8.48 -3.80 -8.14
C THR A 100 -8.41 -5.20 -7.55
N SER A 101 -8.09 -5.29 -6.28
CA SER A 101 -8.11 -6.51 -5.48
C SER A 101 -9.07 -6.34 -4.32
N LYS A 102 -9.99 -7.27 -4.15
CA LYS A 102 -10.96 -7.26 -3.05
C LYS A 102 -10.28 -7.61 -1.73
N GLY A 103 -10.78 -7.02 -0.65
CA GLY A 103 -10.37 -7.42 0.69
C GLY A 103 -10.95 -8.77 1.09
N HIS A 104 -10.38 -9.36 2.12
CA HIS A 104 -10.87 -10.61 2.72
C HIS A 104 -11.74 -10.31 3.95
N ARG A 105 -12.82 -11.06 4.11
CA ARG A 105 -13.64 -11.02 5.34
C ARG A 105 -12.92 -11.83 6.41
N VAL A 106 -12.62 -11.19 7.52
CA VAL A 106 -11.90 -11.81 8.64
C VAL A 106 -12.39 -11.24 9.97
N ASP A 107 -12.23 -11.99 11.03
CA ASP A 107 -12.46 -11.51 12.40
C ASP A 107 -11.27 -10.65 12.84
N VAL A 108 -11.47 -9.34 12.80
CA VAL A 108 -10.41 -8.36 13.09
C VAL A 108 -10.15 -8.30 14.60
N VAL A 109 -8.90 -8.53 15.00
CA VAL A 109 -8.40 -8.40 16.37
C VAL A 109 -7.66 -7.09 16.58
N ASP A 110 -6.75 -6.73 15.65
CA ASP A 110 -5.92 -5.54 15.73
C ASP A 110 -5.53 -5.07 14.31
N THR A 111 -5.79 -3.82 13.97
CA THR A 111 -5.44 -3.26 12.65
C THR A 111 -4.02 -2.67 12.59
N THR A 112 -3.29 -2.71 13.72
CA THR A 112 -1.94 -2.16 13.80
C THR A 112 -0.98 -2.90 12.86
N GLY A 113 -0.34 -2.18 11.97
CA GLY A 113 0.62 -2.75 11.02
C GLY A 113 -0.01 -3.34 9.74
N ALA A 114 -1.34 -3.33 9.58
CA ALA A 114 -1.99 -3.84 8.36
C ALA A 114 -1.50 -3.11 7.09
N GLY A 115 -1.38 -1.78 7.14
CA GLY A 115 -0.84 -0.99 6.03
C GLY A 115 0.64 -1.29 5.76
N ASP A 116 1.45 -1.41 6.83
CA ASP A 116 2.87 -1.74 6.73
C ASP A 116 3.09 -3.14 6.15
N SER A 117 2.30 -4.12 6.58
CA SER A 117 2.34 -5.49 6.05
C SER A 117 1.88 -5.57 4.60
N PHE A 118 0.83 -4.82 4.23
CA PHE A 118 0.36 -4.71 2.86
C PHE A 118 1.48 -4.22 1.93
N ILE A 119 2.05 -3.05 2.24
CA ILE A 119 3.10 -2.50 1.35
C ILE A 119 4.37 -3.34 1.36
N GLY A 120 4.72 -3.94 2.50
CA GLY A 120 5.84 -4.88 2.60
C GLY A 120 5.65 -6.11 1.70
N ALA A 121 4.46 -6.72 1.69
CA ALA A 121 4.12 -7.86 0.86
C ALA A 121 4.09 -7.49 -0.63
N PHE A 122 3.54 -6.33 -0.99
CA PHE A 122 3.55 -5.84 -2.37
C PHE A 122 4.99 -5.64 -2.89
N LEU A 123 5.85 -4.99 -2.12
CA LEU A 123 7.25 -4.78 -2.46
C LEU A 123 8.05 -6.09 -2.54
N TYR A 124 7.73 -7.06 -1.67
CA TYR A 124 8.32 -8.40 -1.74
C TYR A 124 8.03 -9.07 -3.10
N CYS A 125 6.79 -9.01 -3.58
CA CYS A 125 6.43 -9.55 -4.88
C CYS A 125 7.21 -8.87 -6.02
N LEU A 126 7.30 -7.54 -6.00
CA LEU A 126 8.09 -6.78 -6.99
C LEU A 126 9.55 -7.21 -7.01
N LEU A 127 10.18 -7.36 -5.84
CA LEU A 127 11.59 -7.74 -5.72
C LEU A 127 11.84 -9.18 -6.14
N LYS A 128 10.92 -10.09 -5.83
CA LYS A 128 11.03 -11.51 -6.18
C LYS A 128 11.04 -11.76 -7.68
N GLU A 129 10.31 -10.97 -8.44
CA GLU A 129 10.27 -11.07 -9.89
C GLU A 129 11.50 -10.45 -10.58
N GLY A 130 12.34 -9.72 -9.85
CA GLY A 130 13.58 -9.14 -10.37
C GLY A 130 13.36 -7.99 -11.36
N ASN A 131 12.14 -7.52 -11.51
CA ASN A 131 11.79 -6.47 -12.45
C ASN A 131 12.01 -5.10 -11.82
N GLY A 132 13.15 -4.48 -12.14
CA GLY A 132 13.44 -3.10 -11.76
C GLY A 132 12.60 -2.06 -12.53
N ASP A 133 11.96 -2.44 -13.64
CA ASP A 133 11.12 -1.55 -14.43
C ASP A 133 9.64 -1.79 -14.17
N LEU A 134 9.03 -0.82 -13.45
CA LEU A 134 7.60 -0.87 -13.12
C LEU A 134 6.69 -0.85 -14.36
N GLU A 135 7.18 -0.36 -15.51
CA GLU A 135 6.37 -0.26 -16.72
C GLU A 135 6.27 -1.61 -17.48
N GLU A 136 7.20 -2.53 -17.25
CA GLU A 136 7.20 -3.86 -17.87
C GLU A 136 6.31 -4.89 -17.16
N ILE A 137 5.86 -4.59 -15.93
CA ILE A 137 5.03 -5.51 -15.15
C ILE A 137 3.61 -5.56 -15.74
N SER A 138 3.16 -6.75 -16.09
CA SER A 138 1.82 -6.95 -16.67
C SER A 138 0.71 -6.71 -15.64
N CYS A 139 -0.52 -6.39 -16.12
CA CYS A 139 -1.67 -6.25 -15.23
C CYS A 139 -1.96 -7.53 -14.44
N GLY A 140 -1.76 -8.71 -15.03
CA GLY A 140 -1.94 -9.99 -14.32
C GLY A 140 -0.93 -10.19 -13.18
N GLN A 141 0.32 -9.79 -13.35
CA GLN A 141 1.31 -9.83 -12.26
C GLN A 141 0.95 -8.83 -11.17
N LEU A 142 0.56 -7.60 -11.51
CA LEU A 142 0.13 -6.60 -10.53
C LEU A 142 -1.12 -7.02 -9.78
N GLN A 143 -2.07 -7.72 -10.45
CA GLN A 143 -3.22 -8.31 -9.78
C GLN A 143 -2.76 -9.31 -8.71
N ASN A 144 -1.87 -10.24 -9.06
CA ASN A 144 -1.33 -11.22 -8.13
C ASN A 144 -0.58 -10.56 -6.95
N HIS A 145 0.14 -9.45 -7.21
CA HIS A 145 0.83 -8.71 -6.16
C HIS A 145 -0.15 -8.04 -5.18
N LEU A 146 -1.24 -7.46 -5.69
CA LEU A 146 -2.29 -6.86 -4.86
C LEU A 146 -3.03 -7.92 -4.06
N ASP A 147 -3.39 -9.05 -4.69
CA ASP A 147 -4.10 -10.15 -4.02
C ASP A 147 -3.24 -10.72 -2.88
N PHE A 148 -1.96 -10.93 -3.13
CA PHE A 148 -1.02 -11.38 -2.10
C PHE A 148 -0.87 -10.34 -0.96
N ALA A 149 -0.79 -9.04 -1.29
CA ALA A 149 -0.68 -7.98 -0.30
C ALA A 149 -1.95 -7.86 0.56
N ASN A 150 -3.13 -7.98 -0.04
CA ASN A 150 -4.41 -7.99 0.67
C ASN A 150 -4.55 -9.21 1.59
N LEU A 151 -4.18 -10.40 1.12
CA LEU A 151 -4.18 -11.62 1.93
C LEU A 151 -3.26 -11.46 3.16
N TYR A 152 -2.05 -10.95 2.95
CA TYR A 152 -1.08 -10.76 4.02
C TYR A 152 -1.57 -9.72 5.05
N ALA A 153 -2.14 -8.61 4.58
CA ALA A 153 -2.70 -7.58 5.44
C ALA A 153 -3.91 -8.11 6.23
N ALA A 154 -4.79 -8.88 5.59
CA ALA A 154 -5.93 -9.51 6.26
C ALA A 154 -5.46 -10.46 7.38
N HIS A 155 -4.50 -11.34 7.12
CA HIS A 155 -3.89 -12.19 8.15
C HIS A 155 -3.35 -11.36 9.32
N THR A 156 -2.61 -10.29 9.02
CA THR A 156 -2.04 -9.41 10.07
C THR A 156 -3.11 -8.87 11.00
N THR A 157 -4.32 -8.57 10.50
CA THR A 157 -5.40 -8.03 11.33
C THR A 157 -6.05 -9.06 12.26
N THR A 158 -5.86 -10.35 12.06
CA THR A 158 -6.43 -11.41 12.90
C THR A 158 -5.63 -11.70 14.17
N ILE A 159 -4.45 -11.10 14.32
CA ILE A 159 -3.52 -11.34 15.42
C ILE A 159 -3.15 -10.01 16.08
N ALA A 160 -3.13 -9.97 17.41
CA ALA A 160 -2.75 -8.77 18.15
C ALA A 160 -1.26 -8.44 18.01
N GLY A 161 -0.96 -7.18 17.71
CA GLY A 161 0.40 -6.64 17.64
C GLY A 161 1.03 -6.74 16.24
N ALA A 162 1.66 -5.65 15.79
CA ALA A 162 2.17 -5.53 14.43
C ALA A 162 3.24 -6.58 14.06
N LEU A 163 4.33 -6.66 14.83
CA LEU A 163 5.43 -7.58 14.53
C LEU A 163 5.09 -9.04 14.82
N ALA A 164 4.29 -9.29 15.87
CA ALA A 164 3.87 -10.63 16.22
C ALA A 164 2.89 -11.24 15.22
N ALA A 165 2.20 -10.39 14.45
CA ALA A 165 1.23 -10.77 13.44
C ALA A 165 1.86 -11.00 12.04
N MET A 166 3.17 -10.80 11.87
CA MET A 166 3.83 -11.07 10.58
C MET A 166 3.93 -12.58 10.35
N ALA A 167 3.20 -13.05 9.35
CA ALA A 167 3.15 -14.46 8.99
C ALA A 167 4.43 -14.94 8.31
N ASP A 168 4.82 -16.18 8.57
CA ASP A 168 5.70 -16.90 7.69
C ASP A 168 4.92 -17.49 6.48
N GLN A 169 5.65 -18.15 5.58
CA GLN A 169 5.03 -18.70 4.37
C GLN A 169 4.01 -19.81 4.69
N GLN A 170 4.25 -20.62 5.72
CA GLN A 170 3.38 -21.74 6.08
C GLN A 170 2.09 -21.23 6.74
N GLU A 171 2.22 -20.25 7.62
CA GLU A 171 1.09 -19.58 8.27
C GLU A 171 0.19 -18.89 7.25
N LEU A 172 0.78 -18.17 6.30
CA LEU A 172 0.00 -17.48 5.26
C LEU A 172 -0.72 -18.45 4.32
N GLU A 173 -0.09 -19.59 3.98
CA GLU A 173 -0.71 -20.62 3.13
C GLU A 173 -1.87 -21.32 3.86
N ALA A 174 -1.69 -21.61 5.15
CA ALA A 174 -2.76 -22.18 5.99
C ALA A 174 -3.94 -21.20 6.11
N PHE A 175 -3.66 -19.91 6.28
CA PHE A 175 -4.68 -18.86 6.32
C PHE A 175 -5.43 -18.74 4.99
N ARG A 176 -4.75 -18.75 3.86
CA ARG A 176 -5.38 -18.74 2.55
C ARG A 176 -6.37 -19.90 2.40
N HIS A 177 -5.93 -21.11 2.78
CA HIS A 177 -6.78 -22.30 2.68
C HIS A 177 -8.01 -22.23 3.59
N SER A 178 -7.90 -21.61 4.77
CA SER A 178 -9.07 -21.42 5.65
C SER A 178 -10.12 -20.49 5.03
N LEU A 179 -9.69 -19.43 4.35
CA LEU A 179 -10.62 -18.52 3.67
C LEU A 179 -11.36 -19.20 2.51
N GLU A 180 -10.67 -20.06 1.74
CA GLU A 180 -11.30 -20.81 0.65
C GLU A 180 -12.40 -21.77 1.15
N LEU A 181 -12.21 -22.34 2.34
CA LEU A 181 -13.21 -23.23 2.94
C LEU A 181 -14.43 -22.45 3.46
N ASP A 182 -14.26 -21.24 3.98
CA ASP A 182 -15.35 -20.42 4.48
C ASP A 182 -16.24 -19.91 3.33
N ASP A 183 -15.63 -19.51 2.19
CA ASP A 183 -16.37 -19.06 1.00
C ASP A 183 -17.26 -20.19 0.40
N ASP A 184 -16.80 -21.45 0.43
CA ASP A 184 -17.59 -22.59 -0.08
C ASP A 184 -18.85 -22.89 0.75
N PHE A 185 -18.93 -22.44 2.01
CA PHE A 185 -20.11 -22.66 2.87
C PHE A 185 -21.15 -21.54 2.77
N ASP A 186 -20.76 -20.33 2.33
CA ASP A 186 -21.67 -19.18 2.20
C ASP A 186 -22.46 -19.20 0.87
N ASP A 187 -22.05 -19.96 -0.13
CA ASP A 187 -22.75 -20.05 -1.44
C ASP A 187 -23.92 -21.08 -1.47
N ASP A 188 -24.19 -21.81 -0.39
CA ASP A 188 -25.25 -22.85 -0.33
C ASP A 188 -26.55 -22.39 0.38
N ASP A 189 -26.71 -21.10 0.74
CA ASP A 189 -27.95 -20.50 1.26
C ASP A 189 -28.57 -19.52 0.23
#